data_5c23c3330d37904902208f4905eeb588
#
_entry.id   5c23c3330d37904902208f4905eeb588
#
_cell.length_a   1.000
_cell.length_b   1.000
_cell.length_c   1.000
_cell.angle_alpha   90.00
_cell.angle_beta   90.00
_cell.angle_gamma   90.00
#
_symmetry.space_group_name_H-M   'P 1'
#
loop_
_entity.id
_entity.type
_entity.pdbx_description
1 polymer ?
#
loop_
_entity_poly.entity_id
_entity_poly.type
_entity_poly.pdbx_seq_one_letter_code
_entity_poly.pdbx_strand_id
1 'polypeptide(L)'
;MKIFIDCEYNDFQGELISMALVSEDGKEFYEWLGCDNPSPWIAKNVIPKIGSIKAVHIKVFRHKLQHYLMQFAQCHIIADWPEDIAHFCNALITGPGQRLNTPPLTLEIIRLDSVSDCPHNALADAIALRLAYLELEDQ
;
A
#
# COMPACT_ATOMS: atom_id res chain seq x y z
N MET A 1 4.02 5.58 -14.86
CA MET A 1 3.94 4.20 -14.31
C MET A 1 2.74 4.09 -13.42
N LYS A 2 1.82 3.20 -13.76
CA LYS A 2 0.70 2.85 -12.88
C LYS A 2 1.18 1.96 -11.75
N ILE A 3 0.79 2.29 -10.52
CA ILE A 3 1.17 1.57 -9.31
C ILE A 3 -0.08 1.33 -8.48
N PHE A 4 -0.33 0.06 -8.15
CA PHE A 4 -1.53 -0.38 -7.43
C PHE A 4 -1.19 -0.53 -5.96
N ILE A 5 -1.99 0.06 -5.09
CA ILE A 5 -1.74 0.10 -3.65
C ILE A 5 -2.84 -0.62 -2.88
N ASP A 6 -2.43 -1.32 -1.83
CA ASP A 6 -3.31 -1.78 -0.76
C ASP A 6 -2.61 -1.58 0.58
N CYS A 7 -3.38 -1.24 1.60
CA CYS A 7 -2.90 -1.07 2.97
C CYS A 7 -3.74 -1.90 3.93
N GLU A 8 -3.08 -2.37 5.00
CA GLU A 8 -3.77 -2.87 6.18
C GLU A 8 -3.54 -1.88 7.32
N TYR A 9 -4.57 -1.62 8.11
CA TYR A 9 -4.53 -0.66 9.20
C TYR A 9 -5.40 -1.17 10.37
N ASN A 10 -5.18 -0.61 11.55
CA ASN A 10 -5.81 -1.11 12.78
C ASN A 10 -7.24 -0.60 12.91
N ASP A 11 -8.16 -1.22 12.16
CA ASP A 11 -9.58 -0.87 12.07
C ASP A 11 -9.84 0.57 11.60
N PHE A 12 -11.07 1.01 11.74
CA PHE A 12 -11.52 2.32 11.31
C PHE A 12 -10.67 3.44 11.95
N GLN A 13 -10.06 4.27 11.11
CA GLN A 13 -9.16 5.37 11.51
C GLN A 13 -7.94 4.92 12.32
N GLY A 14 -7.60 3.64 12.27
CA GLY A 14 -6.43 3.09 12.96
C GLY A 14 -5.14 3.37 12.22
N GLU A 15 -4.02 3.15 12.92
CA GLU A 15 -2.68 3.31 12.38
C GLU A 15 -2.38 2.32 11.26
N LEU A 16 -1.52 2.72 10.35
CA LEU A 16 -1.03 1.85 9.28
C LEU A 16 -0.28 0.66 9.86
N ILE A 17 -0.60 -0.54 9.39
CA ILE A 17 0.08 -1.78 9.73
C ILE A 17 1.03 -2.19 8.62
N SER A 18 0.51 -2.31 7.39
CA SER A 18 1.30 -2.74 6.22
C SER A 18 0.85 -1.99 4.98
N MET A 19 1.77 -1.87 4.03
CA MET A 19 1.50 -1.25 2.74
C MET A 19 2.17 -2.06 1.65
N ALA A 20 1.45 -2.31 0.58
CA ALA A 20 1.97 -2.92 -0.64
C ALA A 20 1.74 -2.01 -1.83
N LEU A 21 2.74 -1.94 -2.70
CA LEU A 21 2.66 -1.27 -4.00
C LEU A 21 3.14 -2.27 -5.06
N VAL A 22 2.39 -2.37 -6.14
CA VAL A 22 2.76 -3.23 -7.27
C VAL A 22 2.62 -2.41 -8.55
N SER A 23 3.72 -2.22 -9.27
CA SER A 23 3.69 -1.48 -10.53
C SER A 23 3.07 -2.31 -11.65
N GLU A 24 2.65 -1.65 -12.74
CA GLU A 24 2.08 -2.35 -13.90
C GLU A 24 3.07 -3.33 -14.54
N ASP A 25 4.38 -3.09 -14.40
CA ASP A 25 5.43 -4.00 -14.85
C ASP A 25 5.86 -5.03 -13.80
N GLY A 26 5.18 -5.09 -12.65
CA GLY A 26 5.34 -6.13 -11.65
C GLY A 26 6.38 -5.88 -10.55
N LYS A 27 6.92 -4.66 -10.44
CA LYS A 27 7.83 -4.32 -9.33
C LYS A 27 7.07 -4.13 -8.05
N GLU A 28 7.51 -4.78 -6.97
CA GLU A 28 6.79 -4.86 -5.71
C GLU A 28 7.48 -4.08 -4.59
N PHE A 29 6.67 -3.44 -3.77
CA PHE A 29 7.02 -2.93 -2.44
C PHE A 29 6.07 -3.57 -1.45
N TYR A 30 6.58 -4.14 -0.37
CA TYR A 30 5.76 -4.69 0.71
C TYR A 30 6.49 -4.57 2.02
N GLU A 31 5.99 -3.71 2.91
CA GLU A 31 6.59 -3.47 4.22
C GLU A 31 5.50 -3.36 5.28
N TRP A 32 5.83 -3.73 6.52
CA TRP A 32 4.92 -3.54 7.64
C TRP A 32 5.63 -2.91 8.83
N LEU A 33 4.83 -2.16 9.60
CA LEU A 33 5.31 -1.36 10.73
C LEU A 33 5.15 -2.07 12.07
N GLY A 34 4.57 -3.26 12.09
CA GLY A 34 4.12 -3.89 13.30
C GLY A 34 2.79 -3.33 13.78
N CYS A 35 2.25 -3.92 14.82
CA CYS A 35 1.02 -3.46 15.45
C CYS A 35 1.04 -3.90 16.90
N ASP A 36 1.32 -2.96 17.82
CA ASP A 36 1.47 -3.30 19.24
C ASP A 36 0.14 -3.65 19.89
N ASN A 37 -0.97 -3.12 19.37
CA ASN A 37 -2.26 -3.20 20.02
C ASN A 37 -3.38 -3.43 19.00
N PRO A 38 -3.35 -4.56 18.26
CA PRO A 38 -4.35 -4.82 17.24
C PRO A 38 -5.73 -5.01 17.86
N SER A 39 -6.77 -4.51 17.18
CA SER A 39 -8.14 -4.84 17.56
C SER A 39 -8.36 -6.36 17.44
N PRO A 40 -9.39 -6.92 18.10
CA PRO A 40 -9.66 -8.37 18.01
C PRO A 40 -9.82 -8.88 16.58
N TRP A 41 -10.49 -8.12 15.72
CA TRP A 41 -10.67 -8.49 14.33
C TRP A 41 -9.35 -8.48 13.56
N ILE A 42 -8.54 -7.45 13.75
CA ILE A 42 -7.21 -7.31 13.10
C ILE A 42 -6.27 -8.42 13.56
N ALA A 43 -6.24 -8.71 14.88
CA ALA A 43 -5.41 -9.78 15.43
C ALA A 43 -5.76 -11.15 14.82
N LYS A 44 -7.03 -11.38 14.52
CA LYS A 44 -7.51 -12.65 13.96
C LYS A 44 -7.35 -12.72 12.44
N ASN A 45 -7.64 -11.63 11.73
CA ASN A 45 -7.83 -11.67 10.27
C ASN A 45 -6.69 -11.04 9.48
N VAL A 46 -5.88 -10.17 10.07
CA VAL A 46 -4.82 -9.44 9.38
C VAL A 46 -3.43 -9.91 9.82
N ILE A 47 -3.14 -9.87 11.12
CA ILE A 47 -1.80 -10.17 11.62
C ILE A 47 -1.28 -11.54 11.15
N PRO A 48 -2.08 -12.65 11.19
CA PRO A 48 -1.61 -13.94 10.71
C PRO A 48 -1.31 -14.01 9.21
N LYS A 49 -1.80 -13.02 8.43
CA LYS A 49 -1.66 -12.98 6.96
C LYS A 49 -0.44 -12.18 6.48
N ILE A 50 0.27 -11.50 7.39
CA ILE A 50 1.38 -10.62 7.00
C ILE A 50 2.54 -11.42 6.37
N GLY A 51 2.75 -12.63 6.79
CA GLY A 51 3.82 -13.47 6.28
C GLY A 51 5.08 -13.37 7.12
N SER A 52 6.24 -13.68 6.53
CA SER A 52 7.51 -13.80 7.25
C SER A 52 8.37 -12.54 7.23
N ILE A 53 7.87 -11.43 6.71
CA ILE A 53 8.63 -10.16 6.70
C ILE A 53 8.75 -9.60 8.11
N LYS A 54 9.86 -8.90 8.38
CA LYS A 54 10.09 -8.26 9.68
C LYS A 54 9.48 -6.86 9.69
N ALA A 55 8.90 -6.46 10.83
CA ALA A 55 8.45 -5.11 11.03
C ALA A 55 9.63 -4.14 10.99
N VAL A 56 9.41 -2.97 10.39
CA VAL A 56 10.42 -1.92 10.28
C VAL A 56 9.94 -0.63 10.96
N HIS A 57 10.88 0.18 11.43
CA HIS A 57 10.57 1.50 11.95
C HIS A 57 10.07 2.41 10.82
N ILE A 58 9.22 3.40 11.15
CA ILE A 58 8.65 4.33 10.16
C ILE A 58 9.70 5.05 9.32
N LYS A 59 10.85 5.38 9.88
CA LYS A 59 11.95 6.03 9.13
C LYS A 59 12.51 5.10 8.05
N VAL A 60 12.68 3.83 8.37
CA VAL A 60 13.12 2.81 7.41
C VAL A 60 12.05 2.57 6.35
N PHE A 61 10.80 2.48 6.76
CA PHE A 61 9.65 2.35 5.86
C PHE A 61 9.64 3.48 4.83
N ARG A 62 9.74 4.74 5.29
CA ARG A 62 9.74 5.92 4.42
C ARG A 62 10.92 5.94 3.47
N HIS A 63 12.11 5.54 3.94
CA HIS A 63 13.30 5.46 3.10
C HIS A 63 13.11 4.44 1.96
N LYS A 64 12.57 3.27 2.30
CA LYS A 64 12.27 2.22 1.31
C LYS A 64 11.18 2.65 0.34
N LEU A 65 10.14 3.33 0.83
CA LEU A 65 9.07 3.86 -0.02
C LEU A 65 9.60 4.89 -1.02
N GLN A 66 10.42 5.83 -0.56
CA GLN A 66 11.07 6.80 -1.43
C GLN A 66 11.92 6.12 -2.49
N HIS A 67 12.74 5.15 -2.11
CA HIS A 67 13.59 4.40 -3.03
C HIS A 67 12.76 3.68 -4.10
N TYR A 68 11.65 3.08 -3.70
CA TYR A 68 10.73 2.42 -4.63
C TYR A 68 10.13 3.41 -5.64
N LEU A 69 9.60 4.54 -5.17
CA LEU A 69 8.95 5.54 -6.03
C LEU A 69 9.95 6.21 -6.97
N MET A 70 11.19 6.42 -6.54
CA MET A 70 12.23 7.07 -7.34
C MET A 70 12.74 6.22 -8.51
N GLN A 71 12.34 4.95 -8.61
CA GLN A 71 12.63 4.12 -9.78
C GLN A 71 11.92 4.61 -11.04
N PHE A 72 10.85 5.38 -10.90
CA PHE A 72 9.96 5.77 -11.98
C PHE A 72 10.08 7.27 -12.25
N ALA A 73 9.90 7.67 -13.51
CA ALA A 73 9.92 9.10 -13.90
C ALA A 73 8.70 9.85 -13.34
N GLN A 74 7.57 9.17 -13.24
CA GLN A 74 6.32 9.66 -12.64
C GLN A 74 5.50 8.47 -12.17
N CYS A 75 4.66 8.68 -11.16
CA CYS A 75 3.87 7.62 -10.54
C CYS A 75 2.39 7.99 -10.57
N HIS A 76 1.56 7.03 -10.98
CA HIS A 76 0.11 7.13 -10.89
C HIS A 76 -0.37 6.05 -9.92
N ILE A 77 -0.75 6.45 -8.72
CA ILE A 77 -1.12 5.55 -7.63
C ILE A 77 -2.62 5.25 -7.71
N ILE A 78 -2.97 3.99 -7.77
CA ILE A 78 -4.35 3.52 -7.95
C ILE A 78 -4.75 2.67 -6.76
N ALA A 79 -5.84 3.05 -6.10
CA ALA A 79 -6.43 2.31 -4.99
C ALA A 79 -7.90 2.02 -5.27
N ASP A 80 -8.44 0.99 -4.66
CA ASP A 80 -9.88 0.72 -4.67
C ASP A 80 -10.59 1.24 -3.41
N TRP A 81 -9.84 1.75 -2.43
CA TRP A 81 -10.39 2.23 -1.18
C TRP A 81 -9.73 3.54 -0.74
N PRO A 82 -10.52 4.54 -0.29
CA PRO A 82 -9.98 5.86 0.06
C PRO A 82 -8.93 5.86 1.17
N GLU A 83 -9.06 4.99 2.17
CA GLU A 83 -8.12 4.94 3.28
C GLU A 83 -6.71 4.50 2.85
N ASP A 84 -6.59 3.71 1.77
CA ASP A 84 -5.29 3.36 1.21
C ASP A 84 -4.55 4.61 0.72
N ILE A 85 -5.27 5.50 0.05
CA ILE A 85 -4.71 6.79 -0.40
C ILE A 85 -4.36 7.68 0.80
N ALA A 86 -5.22 7.72 1.83
CA ALA A 86 -4.95 8.49 3.04
C ALA A 86 -3.66 8.02 3.73
N HIS A 87 -3.48 6.72 3.89
CA HIS A 87 -2.26 6.16 4.48
C HIS A 87 -1.04 6.41 3.60
N PHE A 88 -1.18 6.31 2.29
CA PHE A 88 -0.11 6.64 1.36
C PHE A 88 0.33 8.11 1.52
N CYS A 89 -0.61 9.03 1.50
CA CYS A 89 -0.33 10.46 1.67
C CYS A 89 0.32 10.75 3.02
N ASN A 90 -0.18 10.14 4.10
CA ASN A 90 0.39 10.30 5.44
C ASN A 90 1.83 9.80 5.50
N ALA A 91 2.15 8.70 4.81
CA ALA A 91 3.51 8.17 4.76
C ALA A 91 4.48 9.14 4.07
N LEU A 92 4.00 9.98 3.16
CA LEU A 92 4.83 10.97 2.47
C LEU A 92 5.16 12.18 3.34
N ILE A 93 4.38 12.44 4.39
CA ILE A 93 4.57 13.61 5.27
C ILE A 93 5.55 13.24 6.37
N THR A 94 6.68 13.93 6.43
CA THR A 94 7.78 13.60 7.37
C THR A 94 7.88 14.54 8.55
N GLY A 95 7.18 15.68 8.52
CA GLY A 95 7.18 16.67 9.60
C GLY A 95 6.40 17.91 9.19
N PRO A 96 6.33 18.94 10.05
CA PRO A 96 5.64 20.18 9.72
C PRO A 96 6.23 20.83 8.45
N GLY A 97 5.40 20.93 7.39
CA GLY A 97 5.85 21.48 6.10
C GLY A 97 6.91 20.66 5.38
N GLN A 98 7.10 19.39 5.77
CA GLN A 98 8.13 18.51 5.20
C GLN A 98 7.51 17.27 4.60
N ARG A 99 8.09 16.79 3.50
CA ARG A 99 7.64 15.57 2.83
C ARG A 99 8.81 14.82 2.20
N LEU A 100 8.58 13.56 1.88
CA LEU A 100 9.51 12.79 1.06
C LEU A 100 9.66 13.42 -0.31
N ASN A 101 10.88 13.39 -0.85
CA ASN A 101 11.11 13.73 -2.25
C ASN A 101 10.66 12.56 -3.12
N THR A 102 9.74 12.82 -4.04
CA THR A 102 9.17 11.81 -4.94
C THR A 102 9.12 12.34 -6.37
N PRO A 103 9.01 11.46 -7.38
CA PRO A 103 8.62 11.89 -8.73
C PRO A 103 7.22 12.54 -8.69
N PRO A 104 6.81 13.21 -9.77
CA PRO A 104 5.42 13.67 -9.87
C PRO A 104 4.43 12.54 -9.60
N LEU A 105 3.42 12.83 -8.77
CA LEU A 105 2.41 11.86 -8.34
C LEU A 105 1.03 12.30 -8.81
N THR A 106 0.26 11.32 -9.29
CA THR A 106 -1.19 11.45 -9.43
C THR A 106 -1.85 10.31 -8.65
N LEU A 107 -3.07 10.53 -8.19
CA LEU A 107 -3.78 9.56 -7.36
C LEU A 107 -5.14 9.27 -8.00
N GLU A 108 -5.54 8.01 -7.96
CA GLU A 108 -6.83 7.56 -8.46
C GLU A 108 -7.47 6.61 -7.46
N ILE A 109 -8.76 6.79 -7.21
CA ILE A 109 -9.57 5.84 -6.45
C ILE A 109 -10.57 5.26 -7.43
N ILE A 110 -10.53 3.95 -7.63
CA ILE A 110 -11.42 3.25 -8.56
C ILE A 110 -12.06 2.06 -7.86
N ARG A 111 -13.38 1.92 -8.00
CA ARG A 111 -14.07 0.78 -7.42
C ARG A 111 -14.04 -0.39 -8.42
N LEU A 112 -13.29 -1.42 -8.06
CA LEU A 112 -13.18 -2.66 -8.84
C LEU A 112 -13.36 -3.86 -7.94
N ASP A 113 -14.10 -4.85 -8.44
CA ASP A 113 -14.14 -6.16 -7.83
C ASP A 113 -12.88 -6.94 -8.22
N SER A 114 -12.15 -7.41 -7.24
CA SER A 114 -10.95 -8.21 -7.43
C SER A 114 -10.99 -9.43 -6.53
N VAL A 115 -10.33 -10.50 -6.96
CA VAL A 115 -10.22 -11.73 -6.18
C VAL A 115 -8.76 -11.92 -5.78
N SER A 116 -8.50 -11.82 -4.47
CA SER A 116 -7.17 -11.97 -3.90
C SER A 116 -6.88 -13.43 -3.57
N ASP A 117 -5.64 -13.87 -3.81
CA ASP A 117 -5.17 -15.20 -3.42
C ASP A 117 -5.04 -15.34 -1.89
N CYS A 118 -4.84 -14.22 -1.20
CA CYS A 118 -4.78 -14.17 0.26
C CYS A 118 -5.43 -12.86 0.76
N PRO A 119 -6.77 -12.85 0.93
CA PRO A 119 -7.46 -11.66 1.45
C PRO A 119 -6.88 -11.20 2.78
N HIS A 120 -6.78 -9.88 2.96
CA HIS A 120 -6.18 -9.21 4.12
C HIS A 120 -4.65 -9.31 4.18
N ASN A 121 -4.00 -9.77 3.11
CA ASN A 121 -2.57 -9.58 2.88
C ASN A 121 -2.43 -8.45 1.86
N ALA A 122 -1.78 -7.35 2.24
CA ALA A 122 -1.73 -6.15 1.40
C ALA A 122 -1.09 -6.42 0.04
N LEU A 123 -0.02 -7.22 -0.02
CA LEU A 123 0.62 -7.55 -1.29
C LEU A 123 -0.30 -8.37 -2.21
N ALA A 124 -0.95 -9.40 -1.68
CA ALA A 124 -1.88 -10.23 -2.46
C ALA A 124 -3.06 -9.38 -2.96
N ASP A 125 -3.58 -8.49 -2.13
CA ASP A 125 -4.69 -7.62 -2.48
C ASP A 125 -4.28 -6.58 -3.54
N ALA A 126 -3.08 -6.02 -3.46
CA ALA A 126 -2.56 -5.10 -4.48
C ALA A 126 -2.33 -5.80 -5.83
N ILE A 127 -1.83 -7.03 -5.81
CA ILE A 127 -1.68 -7.86 -7.02
C ILE A 127 -3.04 -8.12 -7.67
N ALA A 128 -4.05 -8.45 -6.86
CA ALA A 128 -5.42 -8.68 -7.34
C ALA A 128 -6.01 -7.42 -7.99
N LEU A 129 -5.82 -6.26 -7.38
CA LEU A 129 -6.26 -4.98 -7.93
C LEU A 129 -5.59 -4.70 -9.27
N ARG A 130 -4.28 -4.92 -9.36
CA ARG A 130 -3.51 -4.76 -10.60
C ARG A 130 -4.09 -5.60 -11.72
N LEU A 131 -4.32 -6.88 -11.48
CA LEU A 131 -4.85 -7.78 -12.49
C LEU A 131 -6.25 -7.34 -12.95
N ALA A 132 -7.13 -6.99 -12.01
CA ALA A 132 -8.48 -6.54 -12.35
C ALA A 132 -8.48 -5.25 -13.17
N TYR A 133 -7.60 -4.31 -12.82
CA TYR A 133 -7.49 -3.04 -13.54
C TYR A 133 -6.96 -3.24 -14.97
N LEU A 134 -5.92 -4.05 -15.13
CA LEU A 134 -5.34 -4.32 -16.45
C LEU A 134 -6.31 -5.08 -17.35
N GLU A 135 -7.09 -6.01 -16.81
CA GLU A 135 -8.16 -6.69 -17.55
C GLU A 135 -9.23 -5.69 -18.04
N LEU A 136 -9.58 -4.71 -17.21
CA LEU A 136 -10.54 -3.68 -17.58
C LEU A 136 -10.01 -2.83 -18.74
N GLU A 137 -8.73 -2.49 -18.75
CA GLU A 137 -8.12 -1.70 -19.83
C GLU A 137 -8.07 -2.46 -21.18
N ASP A 138 -7.99 -3.78 -21.13
CA ASP A 138 -7.91 -4.63 -22.34
C ASP A 138 -9.28 -4.85 -23.02
N GLN A 139 -10.36 -4.36 -22.43
CA GLN A 139 -11.72 -4.47 -22.99
C GLN A 139 -12.05 -3.36 -23.99
#